data_a2ba607f417fd8f1b57e3c62136e1cda
#
_entry.id   a2ba607f417fd8f1b57e3c62136e1cda
#
_cell.length_a   1.000
_cell.length_b   1.000
_cell.length_c   1.000
_cell.angle_alpha   90.00
_cell.angle_beta   90.00
_cell.angle_gamma   90.00
#
_symmetry.space_group_name_H-M   'P 1'
#
loop_
_entity.id
_entity.type
_entity.pdbx_description
1 polymer ?
#
loop_
_entity_poly.entity_id
_entity_poly.type
_entity_poly.pdbx_seq_one_letter_code
_entity_poly.pdbx_strand_id
1 'polypeptide(L)'
;MATIRDSKNHTIPFTKDELRLKKYNNKKHAAILFVVDSSFSQGAKERLSFAKGAVMAMLSKAYSDRDRVGMIVFGDKKAQQILPFTKSVDFAAGKMTELKAKGNTPLSMGIRLAVNTMENDMRKYPDDMHIIVLLTDGKSNYDT
;
A
#
# COMPACT_ATOMS: atom_id res chain seq x y z
N MET A 1 -18.28 17.49 10.77
CA MET A 1 -17.39 16.84 11.76
C MET A 1 -17.19 15.37 11.34
N ALA A 2 -15.95 14.94 11.25
CA ALA A 2 -15.62 13.54 10.97
C ALA A 2 -15.59 12.72 12.26
N THR A 3 -15.77 11.40 12.16
CA THR A 3 -15.72 10.50 13.31
C THR A 3 -14.91 9.24 12.96
N ILE A 4 -14.28 8.67 13.98
CA ILE A 4 -13.64 7.35 13.91
C ILE A 4 -14.22 6.45 14.98
N ARG A 5 -14.07 5.13 14.82
CA ARG A 5 -14.48 4.17 15.84
C ARG A 5 -13.24 3.56 16.49
N ASP A 6 -13.28 3.45 17.80
CA ASP A 6 -12.22 2.79 18.54
C ASP A 6 -12.42 1.25 18.55
N SER A 7 -11.48 0.54 19.15
CA SER A 7 -11.52 -0.92 19.26
C SER A 7 -12.73 -1.45 20.03
N LYS A 8 -13.42 -0.61 20.79
CA LYS A 8 -14.63 -0.93 21.52
C LYS A 8 -15.91 -0.50 20.81
N ASN A 9 -15.78 -0.11 19.54
CA ASN A 9 -16.87 0.36 18.69
C ASN A 9 -17.52 1.67 19.14
N HIS A 10 -16.81 2.46 19.93
CA HIS A 10 -17.26 3.81 20.27
C HIS A 10 -16.93 4.78 19.15
N THR A 11 -17.82 5.74 18.94
CA THR A 11 -17.60 6.79 17.94
C THR A 11 -16.90 7.97 18.60
N ILE A 12 -15.74 8.32 18.11
CA ILE A 12 -14.96 9.44 18.62
C ILE A 12 -15.06 10.59 17.62
N PRO A 13 -15.67 11.73 17.98
CA PRO A 13 -15.66 12.89 17.09
C PRO A 13 -14.28 13.53 17.04
N PHE A 14 -13.86 13.96 15.86
CA PHE A 14 -12.61 14.69 15.69
C PHE A 14 -12.75 15.68 14.55
N THR A 15 -11.96 16.75 14.59
CA THR A 15 -11.84 17.68 13.50
C THR A 15 -10.70 17.25 12.57
N LYS A 16 -10.76 17.68 11.32
CA LYS A 16 -9.71 17.41 10.34
C LYS A 16 -8.37 17.97 10.80
N ASP A 17 -8.38 19.11 11.47
CA ASP A 17 -7.16 19.75 11.97
C ASP A 17 -6.56 18.99 13.15
N GLU A 18 -7.38 18.45 14.05
CA GLU A 18 -6.92 17.62 15.16
C GLU A 18 -6.23 16.35 14.66
N LEU A 19 -6.78 15.70 13.65
CA LEU A 19 -6.19 14.52 13.04
C LEU A 19 -4.82 14.84 12.40
N ARG A 20 -4.73 15.95 11.69
CA ARG A 20 -3.47 16.42 11.08
C ARG A 20 -2.43 16.72 12.15
N LEU A 21 -2.81 17.39 13.21
CA LEU A 21 -1.92 17.74 14.31
C LEU A 21 -1.35 16.48 14.97
N LYS A 22 -2.16 15.46 15.22
CA LYS A 22 -1.72 14.19 15.76
C LYS A 22 -0.72 13.48 14.84
N LYS A 23 -0.96 13.49 13.53
CA LYS A 23 -0.05 12.91 12.55
C LYS A 23 1.32 13.58 12.62
N TYR A 24 1.38 14.89 12.65
CA TYR A 24 2.64 15.63 12.68
C TYR A 24 3.37 15.49 14.01
N ASN A 25 2.65 15.39 15.12
CA ASN A 25 3.28 15.32 16.45
C ASN A 25 3.78 13.92 16.79
N ASN A 26 3.08 12.86 16.35
CA ASN A 26 3.36 11.49 16.75
C ASN A 26 4.15 10.70 15.71
N LYS A 27 4.00 11.01 14.42
CA LYS A 27 4.66 10.31 13.31
C LYS A 27 5.24 11.33 12.33
N LYS A 28 6.52 11.17 12.03
CA LYS A 28 7.24 12.09 11.15
C LYS A 28 6.96 11.83 9.67
N HIS A 29 6.88 10.57 9.29
CA HIS A 29 6.75 10.15 7.89
C HIS A 29 5.84 8.93 7.80
N ALA A 30 5.36 8.62 6.60
CA ALA A 30 4.60 7.42 6.33
C ALA A 30 5.36 6.50 5.38
N ALA A 31 5.22 5.20 5.60
CA ALA A 31 5.62 4.16 4.67
C ALA A 31 4.34 3.47 4.19
N ILE A 32 4.04 3.61 2.92
CA ILE A 32 2.79 3.15 2.31
C ILE A 32 3.11 2.01 1.36
N LEU A 33 2.56 0.84 1.62
CA LEU A 33 2.76 -0.35 0.81
C LEU A 33 1.48 -0.70 0.07
N PHE A 34 1.50 -0.62 -1.25
CA PHE A 34 0.43 -1.11 -2.09
C PHE A 34 0.61 -2.60 -2.33
N VAL A 35 -0.45 -3.37 -2.09
CA VAL A 35 -0.49 -4.81 -2.34
C VAL A 35 -1.58 -5.05 -3.36
N VAL A 36 -1.20 -5.44 -4.58
CA VAL A 36 -2.09 -5.43 -5.74
C VAL A 36 -2.26 -6.83 -6.28
N ASP A 37 -3.53 -7.23 -6.37
CA ASP A 37 -3.92 -8.47 -7.03
C ASP A 37 -3.88 -8.27 -8.54
N SER A 38 -2.96 -8.97 -9.21
CA SER A 38 -2.79 -8.93 -10.66
C SER A 38 -3.38 -10.16 -11.36
N SER A 39 -4.14 -10.99 -10.64
CA SER A 39 -4.74 -12.18 -11.22
C SER A 39 -5.65 -11.84 -12.42
N PHE A 40 -5.72 -12.77 -13.37
CA PHE A 40 -6.58 -12.62 -14.54
C PHE A 40 -8.04 -12.65 -14.10
N SER A 41 -8.61 -11.49 -13.95
CA SER A 41 -10.01 -11.30 -13.67
C SER A 41 -10.47 -10.00 -14.30
N GLN A 42 -11.76 -9.85 -14.43
CA GLN A 42 -12.32 -8.59 -14.86
C GLN A 42 -11.87 -7.49 -13.87
N GLY A 43 -11.30 -6.43 -14.39
CA GLY A 43 -10.81 -5.33 -13.56
C GLY A 43 -9.34 -5.41 -13.16
N ALA A 44 -8.60 -6.45 -13.56
CA ALA A 44 -7.17 -6.56 -13.22
C ALA A 44 -6.36 -5.40 -13.78
N LYS A 45 -6.60 -5.02 -15.01
CA LYS A 45 -5.92 -3.87 -15.65
C LYS A 45 -6.24 -2.58 -14.93
N GLU A 46 -7.49 -2.40 -14.54
CA GLU A 46 -7.95 -1.22 -13.82
C GLU A 46 -7.32 -1.13 -12.43
N ARG A 47 -7.19 -2.26 -11.72
CA ARG A 47 -6.51 -2.28 -10.42
C ARG A 47 -5.04 -1.89 -10.56
N LEU A 48 -4.32 -2.46 -11.53
CA LEU A 48 -2.91 -2.13 -11.78
C LEU A 48 -2.75 -0.67 -12.19
N SER A 49 -3.61 -0.18 -13.08
CA SER A 49 -3.60 1.20 -13.53
C SER A 49 -3.86 2.17 -12.38
N PHE A 50 -4.85 1.86 -11.55
CA PHE A 50 -5.15 2.65 -10.35
C PHE A 50 -3.96 2.68 -9.40
N ALA A 51 -3.35 1.53 -9.13
CA ALA A 51 -2.21 1.43 -8.23
C ALA A 51 -1.01 2.25 -8.74
N LYS A 52 -0.70 2.15 -10.02
CA LYS A 52 0.36 2.96 -10.65
C LYS A 52 0.10 4.46 -10.47
N GLY A 53 -1.12 4.89 -10.81
CA GLY A 53 -1.52 6.29 -10.68
C GLY A 53 -1.46 6.78 -9.24
N ALA A 54 -1.92 5.96 -8.31
CA ALA A 54 -1.88 6.30 -6.87
C ALA A 54 -0.45 6.42 -6.36
N VAL A 55 0.43 5.48 -6.72
CA VAL A 55 1.85 5.53 -6.34
C VAL A 55 2.50 6.80 -6.87
N MET A 56 2.30 7.11 -8.15
CA MET A 56 2.89 8.31 -8.76
C MET A 56 2.37 9.59 -8.13
N ALA A 57 1.07 9.66 -7.85
CA ALA A 57 0.46 10.82 -7.20
C ALA A 57 0.99 11.00 -5.77
N MET A 58 1.11 9.90 -5.02
CA MET A 58 1.62 9.94 -3.65
C MET A 58 3.10 10.34 -3.61
N LEU A 59 3.91 9.84 -4.53
CA LEU A 59 5.32 10.20 -4.60
C LEU A 59 5.53 11.65 -5.00
N SER A 60 4.72 12.17 -5.91
CA SER A 60 4.77 13.58 -6.29
C SER A 60 4.46 14.50 -5.10
N LYS A 61 3.54 14.10 -4.25
CA LYS A 61 3.19 14.80 -3.00
C LYS A 61 4.19 14.50 -1.89
N ALA A 62 4.63 13.24 -1.79
CA ALA A 62 5.53 12.77 -0.76
C ALA A 62 6.93 13.40 -0.83
N TYR A 63 7.30 13.95 -1.97
CA TYR A 63 8.56 14.67 -2.10
C TYR A 63 8.69 15.80 -1.07
N SER A 64 7.59 16.47 -0.81
CA SER A 64 7.56 17.51 0.23
C SER A 64 7.40 16.92 1.64
N ASP A 65 6.72 15.79 1.78
CA ASP A 65 6.39 15.18 3.07
C ASP A 65 7.37 14.08 3.49
N ARG A 66 8.28 13.67 2.61
CA ARG A 66 9.27 12.60 2.82
C ARG A 66 8.65 11.22 3.08
N ASP A 67 7.43 11.00 2.61
CA ASP A 67 6.81 9.68 2.67
C ASP A 67 7.47 8.74 1.67
N ARG A 68 7.46 7.44 2.01
CA ARG A 68 8.00 6.39 1.16
C ARG A 68 6.88 5.49 0.68
N VAL A 69 6.95 5.05 -0.56
CA VAL A 69 5.93 4.21 -1.17
C VAL A 69 6.59 2.97 -1.75
N GLY A 70 5.98 1.82 -1.52
CA GLY A 70 6.38 0.55 -2.09
C GLY A 70 5.19 -0.15 -2.73
N MET A 71 5.46 -1.20 -3.51
CA MET A 71 4.42 -1.98 -4.15
C MET A 71 4.79 -3.45 -4.22
N ILE A 72 3.85 -4.29 -3.82
CA ILE A 72 3.87 -5.73 -4.02
C ILE A 72 2.76 -6.09 -4.99
N VAL A 73 3.06 -6.94 -5.94
CA VAL A 73 2.08 -7.49 -6.88
C VAL A 73 2.07 -9.00 -6.71
N PHE A 74 0.89 -9.58 -6.57
CA PHE A 74 0.75 -11.03 -6.53
C PHE A 74 -0.10 -11.51 -7.70
N GLY A 75 0.39 -12.54 -8.36
CA GLY A 75 -0.19 -13.15 -9.56
C GLY A 75 0.76 -14.19 -10.12
N ASP A 76 0.26 -15.06 -10.98
CA ASP A 76 1.07 -16.11 -11.63
C ASP A 76 1.82 -17.00 -10.61
N LYS A 77 1.09 -17.42 -9.57
CA LYS A 77 1.60 -18.27 -8.47
C LYS A 77 2.75 -17.64 -7.69
N LYS A 78 2.92 -16.32 -7.79
CA LYS A 78 3.99 -15.58 -7.11
C LYS A 78 3.48 -14.31 -6.48
N ALA A 79 4.10 -13.95 -5.38
CA ALA A 79 4.02 -12.60 -4.85
C ALA A 79 5.41 -11.98 -4.95
N GLN A 80 5.49 -10.76 -5.46
CA GLN A 80 6.76 -10.12 -5.74
C GLN A 80 6.72 -8.65 -5.38
N GLN A 81 7.75 -8.18 -4.70
CA GLN A 81 7.92 -6.76 -4.48
C GLN A 81 8.45 -6.10 -5.75
N ILE A 82 7.57 -5.40 -6.45
CA ILE A 82 7.90 -4.71 -7.70
C ILE A 82 8.64 -3.41 -7.40
N LEU A 83 8.23 -2.72 -6.33
CA LEU A 83 8.80 -1.45 -5.94
C LEU A 83 9.22 -1.52 -4.47
N PRO A 84 10.53 -1.50 -4.18
CA PRO A 84 10.99 -1.26 -2.81
C PRO A 84 10.56 0.11 -2.32
N PHE A 85 10.46 0.30 -1.02
CA PHE A 85 10.11 1.62 -0.48
C PHE A 85 11.05 2.68 -1.01
N THR A 86 10.48 3.71 -1.62
CA THR A 86 11.23 4.79 -2.25
C THR A 86 10.51 6.12 -2.10
N LYS A 87 11.28 7.19 -2.21
CA LYS A 87 10.78 8.58 -2.33
C LYS A 87 10.88 9.08 -3.76
N SER A 88 11.52 8.31 -4.64
CA SER A 88 11.84 8.75 -6.00
C SER A 88 10.73 8.42 -6.98
N VAL A 89 10.16 9.46 -7.59
CA VAL A 89 9.17 9.35 -8.66
C VAL A 89 9.77 8.62 -9.88
N ASP A 90 10.99 8.98 -10.27
CA ASP A 90 11.66 8.41 -11.44
C ASP A 90 11.96 6.93 -11.26
N PHE A 91 12.44 6.54 -10.08
CA PHE A 91 12.69 5.15 -9.76
C PHE A 91 11.41 4.32 -9.82
N ALA A 92 10.35 4.83 -9.23
CA ALA A 92 9.05 4.17 -9.23
C ALA A 92 8.50 4.01 -10.65
N ALA A 93 8.57 5.06 -11.46
CA ALA A 93 8.12 5.02 -12.85
C ALA A 93 8.83 3.92 -13.63
N GLY A 94 10.16 3.83 -13.50
CA GLY A 94 10.95 2.80 -14.16
C GLY A 94 10.56 1.38 -13.75
N LYS A 95 10.33 1.17 -12.45
CA LYS A 95 9.93 -0.16 -11.94
C LYS A 95 8.52 -0.59 -12.35
N MET A 96 7.63 0.35 -12.59
CA MET A 96 6.23 0.06 -12.89
C MET A 96 5.92 -0.03 -14.39
N THR A 97 6.87 0.22 -15.26
CA THR A 97 6.64 0.18 -16.72
C THR A 97 6.25 -1.21 -17.24
N GLU A 98 6.73 -2.26 -16.61
CA GLU A 98 6.51 -3.64 -17.05
C GLU A 98 5.39 -4.36 -16.31
N LEU A 99 4.59 -3.66 -15.53
CA LEU A 99 3.49 -4.28 -14.79
C LEU A 99 2.38 -4.76 -15.74
N LYS A 100 2.10 -6.06 -15.69
CA LYS A 100 1.04 -6.70 -16.48
C LYS A 100 0.20 -7.61 -15.59
N ALA A 101 -1.05 -7.81 -15.97
CA ALA A 101 -1.89 -8.82 -15.34
C ALA A 101 -1.28 -10.19 -15.55
N LYS A 102 -1.28 -11.02 -14.51
CA LYS A 102 -0.72 -12.37 -14.51
C LYS A 102 -1.75 -13.36 -13.99
N GLY A 103 -1.46 -14.64 -14.12
CA GLY A 103 -2.35 -15.70 -13.67
C GLY A 103 -2.62 -15.68 -12.16
N ASN A 104 -3.44 -16.62 -11.74
CA ASN A 104 -3.95 -16.65 -10.37
C ASN A 104 -2.89 -16.94 -9.32
N THR A 105 -3.02 -16.27 -8.18
CA THR A 105 -2.16 -16.49 -7.00
C THR A 105 -3.01 -16.38 -5.74
N PRO A 106 -2.78 -17.23 -4.74
CA PRO A 106 -3.49 -17.10 -3.48
C PRO A 106 -3.23 -15.74 -2.82
N LEU A 107 -4.29 -15.11 -2.35
CA LEU A 107 -4.23 -13.84 -1.63
C LEU A 107 -3.31 -13.91 -0.42
N SER A 108 -3.28 -15.08 0.25
CA SER A 108 -2.43 -15.32 1.42
C SER A 108 -0.95 -15.09 1.15
N MET A 109 -0.47 -15.43 -0.06
CA MET A 109 0.94 -15.20 -0.43
C MET A 109 1.25 -13.71 -0.50
N GLY A 110 0.35 -12.93 -1.11
CA GLY A 110 0.51 -11.48 -1.19
C GLY A 110 0.51 -10.83 0.19
N ILE A 111 -0.43 -11.21 1.04
CA ILE A 111 -0.54 -10.69 2.41
C ILE A 111 0.69 -11.08 3.24
N ARG A 112 1.14 -12.33 3.13
CA ARG A 112 2.32 -12.79 3.88
C ARG A 112 3.57 -11.99 3.50
N LEU A 113 3.81 -11.77 2.21
CA LEU A 113 4.93 -10.95 1.77
C LEU A 113 4.78 -9.50 2.25
N ALA A 114 3.57 -8.96 2.21
CA ALA A 114 3.30 -7.60 2.67
C ALA A 114 3.61 -7.44 4.18
N VAL A 115 3.16 -8.37 4.99
CA VAL A 115 3.42 -8.34 6.45
C VAL A 115 4.92 -8.42 6.73
N ASN A 116 5.63 -9.35 6.07
CA ASN A 116 7.07 -9.48 6.25
C ASN A 116 7.81 -8.21 5.81
N THR A 117 7.41 -7.63 4.70
CA THR A 117 8.00 -6.38 4.19
C THR A 117 7.79 -5.24 5.19
N MET A 118 6.58 -5.11 5.71
CA MET A 118 6.25 -4.08 6.69
C MET A 118 6.97 -4.28 8.02
N GLU A 119 7.04 -5.51 8.51
CA GLU A 119 7.77 -5.80 9.77
C GLU A 119 9.23 -5.40 9.65
N ASN A 120 9.87 -5.70 8.53
CA ASN A 120 11.26 -5.31 8.29
C ASN A 120 11.42 -3.79 8.26
N ASP A 121 10.49 -3.09 7.62
CA ASP A 121 10.53 -1.63 7.56
C ASP A 121 10.26 -1.00 8.93
N MET A 122 9.35 -1.56 9.71
CA MET A 122 9.05 -1.09 11.07
C MET A 122 10.25 -1.19 12.00
N ARG A 123 11.10 -2.19 11.81
CA ARG A 123 12.35 -2.32 12.59
C ARG A 123 13.35 -1.22 12.25
N LYS A 124 13.40 -0.81 10.99
CA LYS A 124 14.31 0.25 10.53
C LYS A 124 13.78 1.65 10.86
N TYR A 125 12.48 1.83 10.80
CA TYR A 125 11.82 3.13 10.95
C TYR A 125 10.65 3.02 11.93
N PRO A 126 10.92 2.78 13.22
CA PRO A 126 9.86 2.53 14.20
C PRO A 126 8.96 3.73 14.47
N ASP A 127 9.43 4.94 14.16
CA ASP A 127 8.66 6.17 14.38
C ASP A 127 7.76 6.54 13.21
N ASP A 128 7.91 5.86 12.08
CA ASP A 128 7.08 6.12 10.90
C ASP A 128 5.71 5.46 11.04
N MET A 129 4.73 6.03 10.35
CA MET A 129 3.42 5.42 10.18
C MET A 129 3.51 4.38 9.05
N HIS A 130 3.05 3.17 9.31
CA HIS A 130 3.08 2.08 8.33
C HIS A 130 1.66 1.74 7.88
N ILE A 131 1.41 1.83 6.58
CA ILE A 131 0.08 1.67 5.99
C ILE A 131 0.16 0.65 4.86
N ILE A 132 -0.74 -0.34 4.87
CA ILE A 132 -0.93 -1.28 3.76
C ILE A 132 -2.22 -0.93 3.05
N VAL A 133 -2.15 -0.77 1.73
CA VAL A 133 -3.32 -0.58 0.86
C VAL A 133 -3.48 -1.81 -0.01
N LEU A 134 -4.52 -2.60 0.26
CA LEU A 134 -4.79 -3.84 -0.47
C LEU A 134 -5.81 -3.57 -1.58
N LEU A 135 -5.44 -3.90 -2.81
CA LEU A 135 -6.29 -3.79 -3.99
C LEU A 135 -6.56 -5.19 -4.54
N THR A 136 -7.76 -5.69 -4.35
CA THR A 136 -8.20 -7.02 -4.78
C THR A 136 -9.68 -6.98 -5.12
N ASP A 137 -10.16 -7.94 -5.91
CA ASP A 137 -11.59 -8.13 -6.13
C ASP A 137 -12.25 -8.99 -5.04
N GLY A 138 -11.46 -9.45 -4.08
CA GLY A 138 -11.94 -10.29 -2.98
C GLY A 138 -12.19 -11.74 -3.35
N LYS A 139 -11.91 -12.14 -4.59
CA LYS A 139 -12.07 -13.54 -5.02
C LYS A 139 -10.80 -14.32 -4.75
N SER A 140 -10.88 -15.32 -3.90
CA SER A 140 -9.80 -16.28 -3.73
C SER A 140 -9.98 -17.41 -4.73
N ASN A 141 -9.00 -17.60 -5.59
CA ASN A 141 -9.04 -18.65 -6.60
C ASN A 141 -8.46 -19.97 -6.10
N TYR A 142 -7.86 -19.95 -4.93
CA TYR A 142 -7.29 -21.11 -4.28
C TYR A 142 -7.61 -21.06 -2.80
N ASP A 143 -7.87 -22.21 -2.23
CA ASP A 143 -8.02 -22.30 -0.80
C ASP A 143 -6.71 -21.98 -0.11
N THR A 144 -6.82 -21.11 0.77
CA THR A 144 -5.68 -20.60 1.54
C THR A 144 -5.46 -21.45 2.80
#